data_b7ca1165fb91ebbb1cd6e8cdbbb69f5a
#
_entry.id   b7ca1165fb91ebbb1cd6e8cdbbb69f5a
#
_cell.length_a   1.000
_cell.length_b   1.000
_cell.length_c   1.000
_cell.angle_alpha   90.00
_cell.angle_beta   90.00
_cell.angle_gamma   90.00
#
_symmetry.space_group_name_H-M   'P 1'
#
loop_
_entity.id
_entity.type
_entity.pdbx_description
1 polymer ?
#
loop_
_entity_poly.entity_id
_entity_poly.type
_entity_poly.pdbx_seq_one_letter_code
_entity_poly.pdbx_strand_id
1 'polypeptide(L)'
;VLALQATGFLREHYREPISIHDLSDHLSYSPSQLTRSFTRAVGTPPIRYLASWRLHEAKRLLISEGLDVAEACYEVGYSSIGTFSRRFTRDVGLPPAALRRSADWLAEVSLPPVSLLRPTTTRVRVRVVVPSTLREQLGTEPYQWVGTFPTPMPCGPPCTGTLRRGLVEVLLPVAPGAPWLQVALIPGGADVTEHLAPREPLVARPHRLSDHDDVVAVEVGPARPWEHPMLVALPALWPG
;
A
#
# COMPACT_ATOMS: atom_id res chain seq x y z
N VAL A 1 7.77 -14.07 -15.44
CA VAL A 1 9.13 -13.62 -15.79
C VAL A 1 9.13 -12.12 -16.05
N LEU A 2 8.41 -11.59 -17.07
CA LEU A 2 8.43 -10.19 -17.46
C LEU A 2 8.13 -9.22 -16.28
N ALA A 3 7.06 -9.48 -15.51
CA ALA A 3 6.69 -8.62 -14.38
C ALA A 3 7.82 -8.53 -13.33
N LEU A 4 8.47 -9.65 -13.04
CA LEU A 4 9.57 -9.71 -12.09
C LEU A 4 10.80 -8.93 -12.59
N GLN A 5 11.18 -9.10 -13.84
CA GLN A 5 12.30 -8.38 -14.45
C GLN A 5 12.02 -6.87 -14.51
N ALA A 6 10.83 -6.48 -14.99
CA ALA A 6 10.46 -5.08 -15.08
C ALA A 6 10.38 -4.40 -13.71
N THR A 7 9.78 -5.03 -12.71
CA THR A 7 9.71 -4.46 -11.35
C THR A 7 11.09 -4.42 -10.69
N GLY A 8 11.95 -5.41 -10.92
CA GLY A 8 13.34 -5.41 -10.45
C GLY A 8 14.09 -4.19 -10.99
N PHE A 9 14.09 -4.00 -12.30
CA PHE A 9 14.73 -2.85 -12.95
C PHE A 9 14.17 -1.52 -12.41
N LEU A 10 12.85 -1.37 -12.33
CA LEU A 10 12.22 -0.14 -11.84
C LEU A 10 12.55 0.16 -10.37
N ARG A 11 12.73 -0.88 -9.54
CA ARG A 11 13.11 -0.73 -8.13
C ARG A 11 14.59 -0.41 -7.96
N GLU A 12 15.45 -0.95 -8.78
CA GLU A 12 16.89 -0.68 -8.76
C GLU A 12 17.20 0.75 -9.20
N HIS A 13 16.51 1.21 -10.26
CA HIS A 13 16.75 2.51 -10.90
C HIS A 13 15.70 3.57 -10.55
N TYR A 14 14.96 3.42 -9.45
CA TYR A 14 13.82 4.31 -9.16
C TYR A 14 14.19 5.80 -9.00
N ARG A 15 15.44 6.10 -8.65
CA ARG A 15 15.96 7.46 -8.50
C ARG A 15 16.20 8.15 -9.84
N GLU A 16 16.37 7.39 -10.90
CA GLU A 16 16.71 7.87 -12.23
C GLU A 16 15.47 8.29 -13.02
N PRO A 17 15.58 9.18 -14.02
CA PRO A 17 14.45 9.63 -14.84
C PRO A 17 14.04 8.56 -15.87
N ILE A 18 13.60 7.39 -15.41
CA ILE A 18 13.20 6.25 -16.25
C ILE A 18 11.91 6.53 -17.01
N SER A 19 11.96 6.36 -18.32
CA SER A 19 10.82 6.36 -19.23
C SER A 19 10.37 4.93 -19.59
N ILE A 20 9.23 4.82 -20.28
CA ILE A 20 8.79 3.52 -20.82
C ILE A 20 9.73 3.02 -21.93
N HIS A 21 10.42 3.89 -22.63
CA HIS A 21 11.38 3.53 -23.67
C HIS A 21 12.62 2.90 -23.04
N ASP A 22 13.19 3.49 -22.00
CA ASP A 22 14.33 2.93 -21.29
C ASP A 22 14.05 1.50 -20.78
N LEU A 23 12.86 1.30 -20.18
CA LEU A 23 12.46 -0.02 -19.70
C LEU A 23 12.22 -1.01 -20.85
N SER A 24 11.66 -0.56 -21.99
CA SER A 24 11.40 -1.43 -23.13
C SER A 24 12.67 -1.83 -23.87
N ASP A 25 13.64 -0.93 -23.97
CA ASP A 25 14.96 -1.20 -24.55
C ASP A 25 15.73 -2.20 -23.66
N HIS A 26 15.73 -1.98 -22.34
CA HIS A 26 16.36 -2.92 -21.39
C HIS A 26 15.79 -4.34 -21.48
N LEU A 27 14.47 -4.48 -21.64
CA LEU A 27 13.79 -5.77 -21.67
C LEU A 27 13.62 -6.35 -23.09
N SER A 28 14.03 -5.62 -24.13
CA SER A 28 13.87 -6.02 -25.55
C SER A 28 12.41 -6.26 -25.95
N TYR A 29 11.50 -5.39 -25.48
CA TYR A 29 10.08 -5.38 -25.86
C TYR A 29 9.70 -4.07 -26.53
N SER A 30 8.63 -4.06 -27.33
CA SER A 30 8.05 -2.79 -27.75
C SER A 30 7.32 -2.12 -26.58
N PRO A 31 7.32 -0.75 -26.46
CA PRO A 31 6.66 -0.04 -25.38
C PRO A 31 5.19 -0.42 -25.17
N SER A 32 4.45 -0.62 -26.27
CA SER A 32 3.04 -1.01 -26.24
C SER A 32 2.83 -2.43 -25.71
N GLN A 33 3.67 -3.38 -26.15
CA GLN A 33 3.61 -4.75 -25.71
C GLN A 33 3.98 -4.88 -24.24
N LEU A 34 5.06 -4.20 -23.84
CA LEU A 34 5.52 -4.15 -22.44
C LEU A 34 4.42 -3.59 -21.53
N THR A 35 3.84 -2.41 -21.89
CA THR A 35 2.79 -1.78 -21.09
C THR A 35 1.59 -2.70 -20.91
N ARG A 36 1.12 -3.34 -21.99
CA ARG A 36 -0.04 -4.26 -21.92
C ARG A 36 0.25 -5.50 -21.05
N SER A 37 1.40 -6.14 -21.28
CA SER A 37 1.76 -7.36 -20.58
C SER A 37 2.04 -7.11 -19.09
N PHE A 38 2.74 -6.01 -18.79
CA PHE A 38 2.99 -5.58 -17.42
C PHE A 38 1.67 -5.22 -16.70
N THR A 39 0.81 -4.41 -17.31
CA THR A 39 -0.47 -4.01 -16.71
C THR A 39 -1.35 -5.23 -16.45
N ARG A 40 -1.36 -6.21 -17.33
CA ARG A 40 -2.11 -7.47 -17.12
C ARG A 40 -1.57 -8.25 -15.90
N ALA A 41 -0.26 -8.25 -15.69
CA ALA A 41 0.36 -9.03 -14.62
C ALA A 41 0.36 -8.31 -13.26
N VAL A 42 0.55 -6.98 -13.27
CA VAL A 42 0.76 -6.15 -12.06
C VAL A 42 -0.47 -5.32 -11.70
N GLY A 43 -1.40 -5.14 -12.65
CA GLY A 43 -2.63 -4.35 -12.44
C GLY A 43 -2.46 -2.85 -12.68
N THR A 44 -1.26 -2.37 -13.02
CA THR A 44 -0.96 -0.95 -13.25
C THR A 44 0.12 -0.79 -14.33
N PRO A 45 0.14 0.32 -15.10
CA PRO A 45 1.22 0.59 -16.05
C PRO A 45 2.60 0.75 -15.37
N PRO A 46 3.72 0.42 -16.07
CA PRO A 46 5.07 0.43 -15.49
C PRO A 46 5.46 1.76 -14.84
N ILE A 47 5.25 2.89 -15.52
CA ILE A 47 5.62 4.22 -15.01
C ILE A 47 4.75 4.64 -13.81
N ARG A 48 3.51 4.14 -13.72
CA ARG A 48 2.68 4.35 -12.54
C ARG A 48 3.17 3.50 -11.37
N TYR A 49 3.63 2.27 -11.63
CA TYR A 49 4.28 1.42 -10.64
C TYR A 49 5.56 2.10 -10.09
N LEU A 50 6.44 2.59 -10.97
CA LEU A 50 7.64 3.35 -10.57
C LEU A 50 7.28 4.53 -9.66
N ALA A 51 6.28 5.30 -10.04
CA ALA A 51 5.85 6.42 -9.21
C ALA A 51 5.36 6.00 -7.82
N SER A 52 4.66 4.88 -7.73
CA SER A 52 4.21 4.34 -6.43
C SER A 52 5.37 3.82 -5.60
N TRP A 53 6.35 3.18 -6.23
CA TRP A 53 7.58 2.75 -5.55
C TRP A 53 8.35 3.95 -4.98
N ARG A 54 8.52 5.02 -5.76
CA ARG A 54 9.12 6.28 -5.30
C ARG A 54 8.41 6.87 -4.08
N LEU A 55 7.07 6.87 -4.08
CA LEU A 55 6.31 7.36 -2.93
C LEU A 55 6.46 6.47 -1.70
N HIS A 56 6.58 5.15 -1.89
CA HIS A 56 6.85 4.22 -0.81
C HIS A 56 8.23 4.47 -0.18
N GLU A 57 9.26 4.62 -1.00
CA GLU A 57 10.61 4.95 -0.51
C GLU A 57 10.63 6.34 0.15
N ALA A 58 9.93 7.33 -0.41
CA ALA A 58 9.80 8.65 0.21
C ALA A 58 9.16 8.58 1.61
N LYS A 59 8.15 7.72 1.83
CA LYS A 59 7.59 7.50 3.18
C LYS A 59 8.67 7.03 4.14
N ARG A 60 9.50 6.08 3.72
CA ARG A 60 10.59 5.55 4.55
C ARG A 60 11.63 6.60 4.88
N LEU A 61 12.08 7.37 3.88
CA LEU A 61 13.04 8.47 4.08
C LEU A 61 12.51 9.52 5.07
N LEU A 62 11.25 9.92 4.92
CA LEU A 62 10.61 10.88 5.81
C LEU A 62 10.49 10.40 7.26
N ILE A 63 10.25 9.08 7.46
CA ILE A 63 9.99 8.50 8.78
C ILE A 63 11.29 8.04 9.45
N SER A 64 12.09 7.22 8.75
CA SER A 64 13.24 6.53 9.35
C SER A 64 14.52 7.38 9.33
N GLU A 65 14.71 8.20 8.28
CA GLU A 65 15.92 9.00 8.10
C GLU A 65 15.71 10.47 8.48
N GLY A 66 14.46 10.86 8.79
CA GLY A 66 14.12 12.19 9.22
C GLY A 66 14.36 13.29 8.16
N LEU A 67 14.51 12.91 6.88
CA LEU A 67 14.72 13.85 5.78
C LEU A 67 13.57 14.86 5.69
N ASP A 68 13.90 16.07 5.26
CA ASP A 68 12.86 17.02 4.94
C ASP A 68 12.13 16.68 3.63
N VAL A 69 11.04 17.39 3.35
CA VAL A 69 10.18 17.10 2.18
C VAL A 69 10.90 17.33 0.86
N ALA A 70 11.80 18.31 0.80
CA ALA A 70 12.57 18.62 -0.40
C ALA A 70 13.64 17.56 -0.66
N GLU A 71 14.37 17.20 0.39
CA GLU A 71 15.37 16.13 0.35
C GLU A 71 14.75 14.80 -0.09
N ALA A 72 13.68 14.37 0.57
CA ALA A 72 12.97 13.14 0.21
C ALA A 72 12.42 13.17 -1.23
N CYS A 73 11.93 14.32 -1.70
CA CYS A 73 11.45 14.51 -3.07
C CYS A 73 12.56 14.23 -4.10
N TYR A 74 13.72 14.86 -3.92
CA TYR A 74 14.83 14.74 -4.87
C TYR A 74 15.50 13.36 -4.78
N GLU A 75 15.65 12.81 -3.58
CA GLU A 75 16.24 11.51 -3.34
C GLU A 75 15.48 10.37 -4.03
N VAL A 76 14.16 10.49 -4.13
CA VAL A 76 13.35 9.48 -4.83
C VAL A 76 13.13 9.78 -6.33
N GLY A 77 13.88 10.73 -6.90
CA GLY A 77 13.90 11.01 -8.33
C GLY A 77 12.75 11.88 -8.85
N TYR A 78 12.16 12.73 -7.99
CA TYR A 78 11.29 13.81 -8.45
C TYR A 78 12.09 15.09 -8.65
N SER A 79 11.77 15.84 -9.71
CA SER A 79 12.40 17.15 -10.02
C SER A 79 11.59 18.35 -9.51
N SER A 80 10.40 18.12 -8.94
CA SER A 80 9.49 19.19 -8.50
C SER A 80 8.77 18.81 -7.20
N ILE A 81 9.02 19.58 -6.14
CA ILE A 81 8.36 19.42 -4.84
C ILE A 81 6.84 19.55 -4.94
N GLY A 82 6.34 20.47 -5.76
CA GLY A 82 4.90 20.66 -5.95
C GLY A 82 4.22 19.45 -6.61
N THR A 83 4.86 18.84 -7.60
CA THR A 83 4.37 17.62 -8.26
C THR A 83 4.45 16.43 -7.30
N PHE A 84 5.56 16.28 -6.60
CA PHE A 84 5.75 15.26 -5.57
C PHE A 84 4.67 15.35 -4.48
N SER A 85 4.50 16.52 -3.84
CA SER A 85 3.58 16.71 -2.72
C SER A 85 2.12 16.44 -3.11
N ARG A 86 1.68 16.91 -4.29
CA ARG A 86 0.32 16.62 -4.80
C ARG A 86 0.10 15.12 -5.03
N ARG A 87 1.08 14.45 -5.64
CA ARG A 87 0.99 13.02 -5.90
C ARG A 87 1.04 12.21 -4.62
N PHE A 88 1.95 12.56 -3.72
CA PHE A 88 2.07 11.95 -2.41
C PHE A 88 0.75 12.05 -1.63
N THR A 89 0.17 13.24 -1.50
CA THR A 89 -1.10 13.45 -0.81
C THR A 89 -2.24 12.63 -1.42
N ARG A 90 -2.32 12.59 -2.75
CA ARG A 90 -3.35 11.82 -3.44
C ARG A 90 -3.20 10.31 -3.20
N ASP A 91 -1.98 9.77 -3.30
CA ASP A 91 -1.75 8.31 -3.35
C ASP A 91 -1.47 7.72 -1.96
N VAL A 92 -0.93 8.50 -1.01
CA VAL A 92 -0.70 8.11 0.39
C VAL A 92 -1.87 8.48 1.31
N GLY A 93 -2.58 9.55 0.99
CA GLY A 93 -3.77 10.01 1.72
C GLY A 93 -3.55 11.24 2.60
N LEU A 94 -2.29 11.68 2.79
CA LEU A 94 -1.95 12.88 3.57
C LEU A 94 -0.66 13.53 3.02
N PRO A 95 -0.45 14.84 3.27
CA PRO A 95 0.75 15.53 2.84
C PRO A 95 2.04 14.95 3.46
N PRO A 96 3.20 15.01 2.75
CA PRO A 96 4.46 14.47 3.26
C PRO A 96 4.84 14.99 4.66
N ALA A 97 4.72 16.30 4.88
CA ALA A 97 5.00 16.91 6.17
C ALA A 97 4.03 16.46 7.29
N ALA A 98 2.78 16.13 6.94
CA ALA A 98 1.83 15.58 7.90
C ALA A 98 2.17 14.14 8.27
N LEU A 99 2.62 13.32 7.30
CA LEU A 99 3.08 11.96 7.57
C LEU A 99 4.23 11.95 8.59
N ARG A 100 5.22 12.81 8.41
CA ARG A 100 6.36 12.93 9.32
C ARG A 100 5.89 13.23 10.76
N ARG A 101 5.06 14.28 10.93
CA ARG A 101 4.51 14.60 12.26
C ARG A 101 3.69 13.47 12.88
N SER A 102 2.90 12.77 12.05
CA SER A 102 2.15 11.61 12.54
C SER A 102 3.05 10.45 12.94
N ALA A 103 4.18 10.26 12.28
CA ALA A 103 5.16 9.24 12.63
C ALA A 103 5.81 9.53 13.98
N ASP A 104 6.20 10.79 14.24
CA ASP A 104 6.75 11.22 15.53
C ASP A 104 5.75 10.94 16.67
N TRP A 105 4.48 11.30 16.48
CA TRP A 105 3.44 11.02 17.47
C TRP A 105 3.18 9.52 17.66
N LEU A 106 3.12 8.75 16.56
CA LEU A 106 2.87 7.29 16.61
C LEU A 106 4.03 6.52 17.26
N ALA A 107 5.23 7.07 17.28
CA ALA A 107 6.37 6.46 17.97
C ALA A 107 6.22 6.51 19.50
N GLU A 108 5.44 7.44 20.03
CA GLU A 108 5.24 7.66 21.45
C GLU A 108 3.99 6.95 22.00
N VAL A 109 3.08 6.51 21.12
CA VAL A 109 1.81 5.92 21.54
C VAL A 109 1.59 4.54 20.94
N SER A 110 0.89 3.67 21.68
CA SER A 110 0.38 2.42 21.09
C SER A 110 -0.66 2.76 20.02
N LEU A 111 -0.51 2.15 18.84
CA LEU A 111 -1.49 2.34 17.75
C LEU A 111 -2.91 1.98 18.20
N PRO A 112 -3.83 2.95 18.25
CA PRO A 112 -5.21 2.66 18.61
C PRO A 112 -5.90 1.91 17.46
N PRO A 113 -6.97 1.16 17.74
CA PRO A 113 -7.86 0.69 16.70
C PRO A 113 -8.46 1.87 15.93
N VAL A 114 -8.30 1.87 14.61
CA VAL A 114 -8.77 2.95 13.73
C VAL A 114 -9.88 2.42 12.84
N SER A 115 -10.91 3.23 12.62
CA SER A 115 -11.98 2.90 11.69
C SER A 115 -12.39 4.12 10.87
N LEU A 116 -12.28 3.98 9.55
CA LEU A 116 -12.86 4.90 8.57
C LEU A 116 -14.13 4.25 8.04
N LEU A 117 -15.25 4.50 8.69
CA LEU A 117 -16.52 3.89 8.33
C LEU A 117 -17.43 4.95 7.69
N ARG A 118 -17.95 4.64 6.50
CA ARG A 118 -19.00 5.44 5.87
C ARG A 118 -20.34 4.76 6.08
N PRO A 119 -21.43 5.52 6.35
CA PRO A 119 -22.77 4.96 6.41
C PRO A 119 -23.13 4.30 5.07
N THR A 120 -23.42 3.01 5.09
CA THR A 120 -23.88 2.24 3.93
C THR A 120 -24.71 1.07 4.42
N THR A 121 -25.64 0.61 3.61
CA THR A 121 -26.50 -0.54 3.90
C THR A 121 -25.80 -1.86 3.65
N THR A 122 -24.85 -1.88 2.71
CA THR A 122 -24.10 -3.09 2.36
C THR A 122 -22.93 -3.27 3.33
N ARG A 123 -22.82 -4.47 3.90
CA ARG A 123 -21.73 -4.84 4.80
C ARG A 123 -21.22 -6.21 4.42
N VAL A 124 -19.92 -6.43 4.59
CA VAL A 124 -19.28 -7.73 4.41
C VAL A 124 -18.53 -8.12 5.68
N ARG A 125 -18.62 -9.35 6.06
CA ARG A 125 -17.84 -9.94 7.14
C ARG A 125 -16.57 -10.53 6.57
N VAL A 126 -15.43 -9.99 6.98
CA VAL A 126 -14.11 -10.36 6.47
C VAL A 126 -13.41 -11.23 7.51
N ARG A 127 -13.04 -12.43 7.12
CA ARG A 127 -12.20 -13.34 7.89
C ARG A 127 -10.85 -13.50 7.23
N VAL A 128 -9.79 -13.19 7.96
CA VAL A 128 -8.42 -13.36 7.47
C VAL A 128 -7.89 -14.74 7.84
N VAL A 129 -7.44 -15.47 6.83
CA VAL A 129 -6.85 -16.79 6.97
C VAL A 129 -5.33 -16.66 6.86
N VAL A 130 -4.63 -17.06 7.92
CA VAL A 130 -3.17 -17.04 7.96
C VAL A 130 -2.66 -18.48 7.91
N PRO A 131 -1.84 -18.84 6.90
CA PRO A 131 -1.18 -20.14 6.87
C PRO A 131 -0.35 -20.38 8.14
N SER A 132 -0.34 -21.62 8.63
CA SER A 132 0.39 -21.96 9.86
C SER A 132 1.89 -21.60 9.80
N THR A 133 2.48 -21.72 8.62
CA THR A 133 3.89 -21.38 8.35
C THR A 133 4.24 -19.91 8.52
N LEU A 134 3.23 -19.02 8.49
CA LEU A 134 3.43 -17.56 8.59
C LEU A 134 3.02 -16.99 9.96
N ARG A 135 2.43 -17.81 10.84
CA ARG A 135 1.92 -17.34 12.14
C ARG A 135 3.03 -16.86 13.06
N GLU A 136 4.17 -17.55 13.07
CA GLU A 136 5.30 -17.18 13.92
C GLU A 136 5.87 -15.81 13.55
N GLN A 137 5.87 -15.43 12.26
CA GLN A 137 6.36 -14.13 11.79
C GLN A 137 5.48 -12.97 12.27
N LEU A 138 4.22 -13.21 12.55
CA LEU A 138 3.26 -12.19 12.97
C LEU A 138 3.33 -11.87 14.47
N GLY A 139 3.92 -12.75 15.27
CA GLY A 139 3.89 -12.63 16.73
C GLY A 139 2.50 -12.85 17.32
N THR A 140 2.34 -12.51 18.60
CA THR A 140 1.10 -12.81 19.35
C THR A 140 -0.08 -11.91 19.01
N GLU A 141 0.16 -10.67 18.68
CA GLU A 141 -0.90 -9.66 18.44
C GLU A 141 -0.57 -8.80 17.20
N PRO A 142 -0.67 -9.37 15.98
CA PRO A 142 -0.44 -8.62 14.76
C PRO A 142 -1.48 -7.52 14.58
N TYR A 143 -1.15 -6.51 13.80
CA TYR A 143 -2.13 -5.52 13.36
C TYR A 143 -2.75 -5.98 12.05
N GLN A 144 -4.06 -6.01 12.01
CA GLN A 144 -4.88 -6.37 10.87
C GLN A 144 -5.50 -5.11 10.27
N TRP A 145 -5.06 -4.78 9.06
CA TRP A 145 -5.67 -3.73 8.26
C TRP A 145 -6.59 -4.34 7.20
N VAL A 146 -7.81 -3.78 7.09
CA VAL A 146 -8.81 -4.19 6.10
C VAL A 146 -9.45 -2.94 5.53
N GLY A 147 -9.55 -2.82 4.21
CA GLY A 147 -10.16 -1.66 3.57
C GLY A 147 -10.73 -1.93 2.19
N THR A 148 -11.64 -1.06 1.73
CA THR A 148 -12.23 -1.13 0.39
C THR A 148 -11.78 0.04 -0.48
N PHE A 149 -11.57 -0.24 -1.77
CA PHE A 149 -11.04 0.69 -2.76
C PHE A 149 -11.84 0.63 -4.08
N PRO A 150 -11.81 1.72 -4.87
CA PRO A 150 -12.43 1.72 -6.19
C PRO A 150 -11.71 0.82 -7.20
N THR A 151 -10.43 0.56 -6.99
CA THR A 151 -9.54 -0.20 -7.89
C THR A 151 -8.82 -1.30 -7.13
N PRO A 152 -8.35 -2.36 -7.83
CA PRO A 152 -7.58 -3.43 -7.19
C PRO A 152 -6.24 -2.95 -6.61
N MET A 153 -5.76 -1.79 -7.02
CA MET A 153 -4.56 -1.16 -6.51
C MET A 153 -4.93 -0.14 -5.44
N PRO A 154 -4.48 -0.32 -4.18
CA PRO A 154 -4.81 0.59 -3.10
C PRO A 154 -4.01 1.89 -3.21
N CYS A 155 -4.64 2.91 -3.80
CA CYS A 155 -4.10 4.27 -3.89
C CYS A 155 -5.02 5.23 -3.17
N GLY A 156 -4.44 6.13 -2.38
CA GLY A 156 -5.18 7.09 -1.56
C GLY A 156 -5.87 6.45 -0.35
N PRO A 157 -6.65 7.24 0.39
CA PRO A 157 -7.38 6.73 1.53
C PRO A 157 -8.42 5.69 1.09
N PRO A 158 -8.66 4.64 1.90
CA PRO A 158 -9.72 3.69 1.64
C PRO A 158 -11.09 4.37 1.67
N CYS A 159 -12.04 3.87 0.90
CA CYS A 159 -13.43 4.34 0.99
C CYS A 159 -14.05 3.96 2.34
N THR A 160 -13.76 2.77 2.80
CA THR A 160 -13.98 2.30 4.18
C THR A 160 -12.79 1.46 4.59
N GLY A 161 -12.44 1.48 5.87
CA GLY A 161 -11.32 0.70 6.36
C GLY A 161 -11.25 0.65 7.86
N THR A 162 -10.54 -0.34 8.36
CA THR A 162 -10.29 -0.49 9.80
C THR A 162 -8.92 -1.10 10.05
N LEU A 163 -8.28 -0.64 11.12
CA LEU A 163 -7.10 -1.24 11.73
C LEU A 163 -7.50 -1.86 13.05
N ARG A 164 -7.19 -3.12 13.26
CA ARG A 164 -7.44 -3.85 14.50
C ARG A 164 -6.17 -4.53 14.98
N ARG A 165 -6.06 -4.68 16.27
CA ARG A 165 -5.03 -5.50 16.90
C ARG A 165 -5.55 -6.92 17.07
N GLY A 166 -4.70 -7.91 16.77
CA GLY A 166 -5.07 -9.32 16.71
C GLY A 166 -5.77 -9.71 15.43
N LEU A 167 -5.90 -11.01 15.22
CA LEU A 167 -6.65 -11.58 14.09
C LEU A 167 -8.12 -11.72 14.48
N VAL A 168 -8.91 -10.74 14.06
CA VAL A 168 -10.34 -10.69 14.38
C VAL A 168 -11.18 -10.68 13.12
N GLU A 169 -12.38 -11.21 13.22
CA GLU A 169 -13.37 -11.07 12.15
C GLU A 169 -13.89 -9.63 12.13
N VAL A 170 -13.90 -9.01 10.97
CA VAL A 170 -14.23 -7.60 10.78
C VAL A 170 -15.54 -7.47 9.99
N LEU A 171 -16.51 -6.76 10.53
CA LEU A 171 -17.71 -6.34 9.79
C LEU A 171 -17.43 -4.98 9.16
N LEU A 172 -17.21 -4.95 7.84
CA LEU A 172 -16.82 -3.76 7.09
C LEU A 172 -17.98 -3.25 6.23
N PRO A 173 -18.36 -1.96 6.33
CA PRO A 173 -19.27 -1.35 5.37
C PRO A 173 -18.62 -1.28 3.99
N VAL A 174 -19.38 -1.59 2.93
CA VAL A 174 -18.89 -1.52 1.54
C VAL A 174 -19.45 -0.26 0.90
N ALA A 175 -18.57 0.70 0.62
CA ALA A 175 -18.96 1.93 -0.02
C ALA A 175 -19.33 1.72 -1.50
N PRO A 176 -20.37 2.36 -2.04
CA PRO A 176 -20.66 2.32 -3.47
C PRO A 176 -19.46 2.72 -4.32
N GLY A 177 -19.17 1.95 -5.37
CA GLY A 177 -18.03 2.19 -6.25
C GLY A 177 -16.67 1.76 -5.72
N ALA A 178 -16.60 1.12 -4.55
CA ALA A 178 -15.38 0.60 -3.95
C ALA A 178 -15.43 -0.92 -3.71
N PRO A 179 -15.55 -1.75 -4.76
CA PRO A 179 -15.75 -3.19 -4.60
C PRO A 179 -14.47 -3.97 -4.28
N TRP A 180 -13.31 -3.33 -4.21
CA TRP A 180 -12.05 -4.04 -4.04
C TRP A 180 -11.62 -4.07 -2.58
N LEU A 181 -11.69 -5.26 -2.00
CA LEU A 181 -11.20 -5.56 -0.65
C LEU A 181 -9.67 -5.73 -0.68
N GLN A 182 -9.01 -5.07 0.24
CA GLN A 182 -7.58 -5.20 0.50
C GLN A 182 -7.38 -5.54 1.97
N VAL A 183 -6.43 -6.44 2.24
CA VAL A 183 -6.05 -6.84 3.59
C VAL A 183 -4.54 -6.87 3.69
N ALA A 184 -4.02 -6.33 4.78
CA ALA A 184 -2.61 -6.44 5.13
C ALA A 184 -2.46 -6.76 6.62
N LEU A 185 -1.45 -7.54 6.95
CA LEU A 185 -1.05 -7.83 8.31
C LEU A 185 0.36 -7.28 8.55
N ILE A 186 0.52 -6.62 9.68
CA ILE A 186 1.79 -6.11 10.19
C ILE A 186 2.09 -6.88 11.49
N PRO A 187 3.31 -7.37 11.69
CA PRO A 187 3.67 -8.10 12.91
C PRO A 187 3.41 -7.29 14.19
N GLY A 188 3.03 -7.99 15.24
CA GLY A 188 2.98 -7.40 16.58
C GLY A 188 4.38 -7.00 17.03
N GLY A 189 4.54 -5.77 17.53
CA GLY A 189 5.85 -5.22 17.92
C GLY A 189 6.65 -4.58 16.78
N ALA A 190 6.08 -4.49 15.57
CA ALA A 190 6.66 -3.69 14.47
C ALA A 190 6.79 -2.22 14.87
N ASP A 191 7.84 -1.55 14.38
CA ASP A 191 8.04 -0.13 14.60
C ASP A 191 7.09 0.74 13.76
N VAL A 192 7.11 2.04 14.01
CA VAL A 192 6.27 3.01 13.28
C VAL A 192 6.54 2.97 11.77
N THR A 193 7.77 2.75 11.35
CA THR A 193 8.12 2.70 9.93
C THR A 193 7.44 1.51 9.25
N GLU A 194 7.48 0.34 9.89
CA GLU A 194 6.82 -0.85 9.36
C GLU A 194 5.29 -0.72 9.39
N HIS A 195 4.71 0.04 10.32
CA HIS A 195 3.28 0.33 10.30
C HIS A 195 2.86 1.28 9.17
N LEU A 196 3.67 2.26 8.83
CA LEU A 196 3.34 3.28 7.83
C LEU A 196 3.88 2.96 6.43
N ALA A 197 5.01 2.25 6.35
CA ALA A 197 5.70 1.90 5.11
C ALA A 197 6.36 0.52 5.19
N PRO A 198 5.58 -0.56 5.34
CA PRO A 198 6.10 -1.91 5.54
C PRO A 198 6.93 -2.37 4.34
N ARG A 199 8.06 -3.02 4.60
CA ARG A 199 8.92 -3.62 3.56
C ARG A 199 8.35 -4.95 3.06
N GLU A 200 7.92 -5.79 3.98
CA GLU A 200 7.49 -7.17 3.71
C GLU A 200 6.15 -7.47 4.39
N PRO A 201 5.07 -6.74 4.04
CA PRO A 201 3.77 -7.00 4.62
C PRO A 201 3.24 -8.37 4.17
N LEU A 202 2.50 -9.03 5.05
CA LEU A 202 1.62 -10.12 4.61
C LEU A 202 0.34 -9.51 4.06
N VAL A 203 0.03 -9.81 2.81
CA VAL A 203 -1.12 -9.22 2.11
C VAL A 203 -2.02 -10.31 1.54
N ALA A 204 -3.32 -10.02 1.48
CA ALA A 204 -4.23 -10.80 0.67
C ALA A 204 -4.21 -10.29 -0.78
N ARG A 205 -4.47 -11.19 -1.72
CA ARG A 205 -4.73 -10.76 -3.10
C ARG A 205 -5.96 -9.87 -3.13
N PRO A 206 -5.96 -8.81 -3.99
CA PRO A 206 -7.15 -7.99 -4.17
C PRO A 206 -8.37 -8.85 -4.46
N HIS A 207 -9.37 -8.79 -3.61
CA HIS A 207 -10.61 -9.53 -3.76
C HIS A 207 -11.72 -8.57 -4.20
N ARG A 208 -12.41 -8.91 -5.30
CA ARG A 208 -13.55 -8.11 -5.74
C ARG A 208 -14.82 -8.60 -5.08
N LEU A 209 -15.40 -7.77 -4.25
CA LEU A 209 -16.66 -8.00 -3.58
C LEU A 209 -17.82 -7.99 -4.57
N SER A 210 -18.76 -8.89 -4.39
CA SER A 210 -20.07 -8.93 -5.07
C SER A 210 -21.17 -8.47 -4.13
N ASP A 211 -22.33 -8.13 -4.69
CA ASP A 211 -23.50 -7.68 -3.90
C ASP A 211 -24.11 -8.81 -3.03
N HIS A 212 -23.62 -10.04 -3.20
CA HIS A 212 -24.08 -11.24 -2.49
C HIS A 212 -23.08 -11.75 -1.44
N ASP A 213 -21.96 -11.05 -1.24
CA ASP A 213 -20.92 -11.48 -0.30
C ASP A 213 -21.28 -11.03 1.14
N ASP A 214 -21.90 -11.92 1.90
CA ASP A 214 -22.12 -11.70 3.33
C ASP A 214 -20.85 -11.99 4.15
N VAL A 215 -20.09 -13.02 3.75
CA VAL A 215 -18.84 -13.45 4.41
C VAL A 215 -17.78 -13.76 3.35
N VAL A 216 -16.62 -13.13 3.52
CA VAL A 216 -15.45 -13.36 2.65
C VAL A 216 -14.28 -13.83 3.49
N ALA A 217 -13.73 -14.98 3.15
CA ALA A 217 -12.48 -15.48 3.70
C ALA A 217 -11.33 -15.17 2.74
N VAL A 218 -10.33 -14.45 3.21
CA VAL A 218 -9.15 -14.10 2.41
C VAL A 218 -7.89 -14.68 3.04
N GLU A 219 -7.10 -15.37 2.25
CA GLU A 219 -5.80 -15.90 2.68
C GLU A 219 -4.72 -14.86 2.42
N VAL A 220 -3.86 -14.63 3.42
CA VAL A 220 -2.71 -13.74 3.31
C VAL A 220 -1.43 -14.53 3.06
N GLY A 221 -0.49 -13.88 2.40
CA GLY A 221 0.85 -14.40 2.15
C GLY A 221 1.86 -13.26 2.00
N PRO A 222 3.15 -13.57 1.85
CA PRO A 222 4.16 -12.57 1.55
C PRO A 222 3.79 -11.80 0.28
N ALA A 223 3.99 -10.48 0.30
CA ALA A 223 3.84 -9.67 -0.89
C ALA A 223 4.75 -10.19 -2.00
N ARG A 224 4.21 -10.34 -3.21
CA ARG A 224 5.01 -10.79 -4.35
C ARG A 224 6.02 -9.73 -4.74
N PRO A 225 7.18 -10.10 -5.30
CA PRO A 225 8.19 -9.14 -5.73
C PRO A 225 7.68 -8.07 -6.72
N TRP A 226 6.61 -8.35 -7.46
CA TRP A 226 5.98 -7.42 -8.40
C TRP A 226 4.69 -6.78 -7.88
N GLU A 227 4.29 -7.09 -6.64
CA GLU A 227 3.12 -6.45 -6.05
C GLU A 227 3.35 -4.97 -5.82
N HIS A 228 2.26 -4.22 -5.89
CA HIS A 228 2.27 -2.79 -5.66
C HIS A 228 2.59 -2.51 -4.18
N PRO A 229 3.47 -1.56 -3.88
CA PRO A 229 3.78 -1.23 -2.50
C PRO A 229 2.56 -0.66 -1.78
N MET A 230 2.45 -0.91 -0.49
CA MET A 230 1.39 -0.35 0.34
C MET A 230 1.63 1.15 0.57
N LEU A 231 0.85 1.98 -0.13
CA LEU A 231 0.99 3.44 -0.04
C LEU A 231 0.19 4.03 1.10
N VAL A 232 -0.98 3.48 1.39
CA VAL A 232 -1.87 4.01 2.42
C VAL A 232 -1.20 3.98 3.79
N ALA A 233 -1.11 5.13 4.43
CA ALA A 233 -0.60 5.28 5.79
C ALA A 233 -1.77 5.32 6.78
N LEU A 234 -2.52 4.21 6.89
CA LEU A 234 -3.79 4.18 7.62
C LEU A 234 -3.70 4.69 9.05
N PRO A 235 -2.69 4.32 9.88
CA PRO A 235 -2.58 4.87 11.21
C PRO A 235 -2.45 6.39 11.26
N ALA A 236 -1.79 6.98 10.27
CA ALA A 236 -1.60 8.43 10.16
C ALA A 236 -2.80 9.19 9.58
N LEU A 237 -3.82 8.48 9.09
CA LEU A 237 -5.08 9.10 8.62
C LEU A 237 -6.06 9.36 9.76
N TRP A 238 -5.75 8.92 10.96
CA TRP A 238 -6.57 9.18 12.14
C TRP A 238 -6.33 10.62 12.61
N PRO A 239 -7.35 11.47 12.62
CA PRO A 239 -7.27 12.74 13.33
C PRO A 239 -7.27 12.43 14.84
N GLY A 240 -6.12 12.60 15.48
CA GLY A 240 -6.00 12.51 16.93
C GLY A 240 -6.88 13.54 17.64
#